data_85cd805135ba34c1349294be251518eb
#
_entry.id   85cd805135ba34c1349294be251518eb
#
_cell.length_a   1.000
_cell.length_b   1.000
_cell.length_c   1.000
_cell.angle_alpha   90.00
_cell.angle_beta   90.00
_cell.angle_gamma   90.00
#
_symmetry.space_group_name_H-M   'P 1'
#
loop_
_entity.id
_entity.type
_entity.pdbx_description
1 polymer ?
#
loop_
_entity_poly.entity_id
_entity_poly.type
_entity_poly.pdbx_seq_one_letter_code
_entity_poly.pdbx_strand_id
1 'polypeptide(L)'
;MSHYKSIKGKTVNRLNCITFILIMVLFGITVNTDKAYAKNSIYGRLDIALSSEDTSSGSNTDVKSHASRVGFKGSQTFDNGVAAIYQYELQTDPIDGDPTFKQRNSFVGLQGAFGKVFLGMHDTPTKIAQGNIDLFNDTAGDIKNILWGENRSKKIIQWSSPKVKGFTLNVMGIVEKADEEAFSVSLDWKGKIGGNKSHFAVSFDSEVPQKGYFFDTTRFAATIPLGKPLTLGVIWQESEDTSGKYDDDGYVISLKMKMSKKITLKAMYGESDMVKAGGELTGIGFDYKIAKPLKAVSYTHLRAHETAYY
;
A
#
# COMPACT_ATOMS: atom_id res chain seq x y z
N MET A 1 31.79 33.47 -3.73
CA MET A 1 32.66 32.27 -3.59
C MET A 1 32.24 31.54 -2.33
N SER A 2 31.41 30.55 -2.46
CA SER A 2 30.99 29.67 -1.35
C SER A 2 31.24 28.24 -1.82
N HIS A 3 32.14 27.55 -1.13
CA HIS A 3 32.51 26.17 -1.39
C HIS A 3 31.37 25.24 -0.94
N TYR A 4 30.62 24.73 -1.87
CA TYR A 4 29.73 23.57 -1.65
C TYR A 4 30.60 22.32 -1.61
N LYS A 5 30.84 21.79 -0.40
CA LYS A 5 31.50 20.49 -0.19
C LYS A 5 30.51 19.40 -0.59
N SER A 6 30.71 18.82 -1.77
CA SER A 6 30.13 17.54 -2.16
C SER A 6 30.49 16.48 -1.11
N ILE A 7 29.52 16.05 -0.35
CA ILE A 7 29.61 14.83 0.45
C ILE A 7 29.45 13.67 -0.52
N LYS A 8 30.56 13.14 -1.00
CA LYS A 8 30.58 11.86 -1.73
C LYS A 8 29.98 10.78 -0.82
N GLY A 9 28.76 10.37 -1.13
CA GLY A 9 28.04 9.31 -0.45
C GLY A 9 28.89 8.03 -0.40
N LYS A 10 28.96 7.44 0.77
CA LYS A 10 29.48 6.09 0.99
C LYS A 10 28.69 5.14 0.09
N THR A 11 29.39 4.47 -0.80
CA THR A 11 28.87 3.34 -1.58
C THR A 11 28.50 2.26 -0.57
N VAL A 12 27.27 2.25 -0.12
CA VAL A 12 26.71 1.13 0.61
C VAL A 12 26.65 0.01 -0.43
N ASN A 13 27.31 -1.10 -0.14
CA ASN A 13 27.49 -2.21 -1.05
C ASN A 13 26.10 -2.79 -1.38
N ARG A 14 25.54 -2.39 -2.52
CA ARG A 14 24.14 -2.58 -2.95
C ARG A 14 23.74 -4.06 -3.11
N LEU A 15 24.73 -4.94 -3.23
CA LEU A 15 24.54 -6.40 -3.30
C LEU A 15 24.00 -7.01 -2.00
N ASN A 16 23.93 -6.22 -0.89
CA ASN A 16 23.67 -6.76 0.45
C ASN A 16 22.20 -7.09 0.71
N CYS A 17 21.22 -6.41 0.07
CA CYS A 17 19.81 -6.62 0.39
C CYS A 17 19.29 -7.94 -0.19
N ILE A 18 19.56 -8.20 -1.46
CA ILE A 18 19.19 -9.47 -2.13
C ILE A 18 20.00 -10.62 -1.53
N THR A 19 21.28 -10.42 -1.26
CA THR A 19 22.16 -11.41 -0.60
C THR A 19 21.68 -11.69 0.82
N PHE A 20 21.26 -10.69 1.59
CA PHE A 20 20.71 -10.86 2.94
C PHE A 20 19.42 -11.68 2.92
N ILE A 21 18.50 -11.39 1.97
CA ILE A 21 17.27 -12.16 1.79
C ILE A 21 17.57 -13.60 1.40
N LEU A 22 18.52 -13.85 0.48
CA LEU A 22 18.94 -15.19 0.09
C LEU A 22 19.56 -15.97 1.26
N ILE A 23 20.40 -15.34 2.08
CA ILE A 23 21.03 -15.97 3.25
C ILE A 23 19.96 -16.35 4.29
N MET A 24 18.95 -15.51 4.53
CA MET A 24 17.85 -15.82 5.44
C MET A 24 17.00 -17.01 4.97
N VAL A 25 16.88 -17.22 3.66
CA VAL A 25 16.17 -18.37 3.07
C VAL A 25 16.95 -19.67 3.20
N LEU A 26 18.29 -19.62 3.06
CA LEU A 26 19.16 -20.81 3.10
C LEU A 26 19.29 -21.40 4.51
N PHE A 27 19.09 -20.63 5.57
CA PHE A 27 19.20 -21.12 6.96
C PHE A 27 17.99 -21.92 7.47
N GLY A 28 16.89 -22.01 6.70
CA GLY A 28 15.61 -22.58 7.15
C GLY A 28 15.14 -23.87 6.47
N ILE A 29 15.87 -24.43 5.50
CA ILE A 29 15.34 -25.54 4.69
C ILE A 29 16.00 -26.88 5.04
N THR A 30 15.35 -27.65 5.91
CA THR A 30 15.51 -29.11 5.97
C THR A 30 14.25 -29.74 5.38
N VAL A 31 14.39 -30.47 4.27
CA VAL A 31 13.23 -31.03 3.53
C VAL A 31 13.07 -32.51 3.92
N ASN A 32 11.93 -32.83 4.58
CA ASN A 32 11.37 -34.18 4.61
C ASN A 32 10.00 -34.15 3.95
N THR A 33 9.73 -35.01 2.98
CA THR A 33 8.53 -35.00 2.15
C THR A 33 7.63 -36.18 2.48
N ASP A 34 6.49 -35.92 3.15
CA ASP A 34 5.29 -36.78 3.06
C ASP A 34 4.05 -36.01 3.51
N LYS A 35 3.01 -35.96 2.64
CA LYS A 35 1.68 -35.35 2.73
C LYS A 35 1.62 -33.83 2.66
N ALA A 36 1.21 -33.33 1.50
CA ALA A 36 0.96 -31.93 1.24
C ALA A 36 -0.54 -31.60 1.33
N TYR A 37 -0.92 -30.60 2.13
CA TYR A 37 -2.28 -30.08 2.20
C TYR A 37 -2.40 -28.81 1.36
N ALA A 38 -3.17 -28.86 0.27
CA ALA A 38 -3.41 -27.71 -0.61
C ALA A 38 -4.68 -26.96 -0.20
N LYS A 39 -4.57 -25.63 -0.07
CA LYS A 39 -5.70 -24.74 0.13
C LYS A 39 -5.71 -23.68 -0.97
N ASN A 40 -6.67 -23.79 -1.87
CA ASN A 40 -6.84 -22.85 -2.99
C ASN A 40 -8.14 -22.09 -2.85
N SER A 41 -8.18 -20.84 -3.29
CA SER A 41 -9.38 -20.02 -3.31
C SER A 41 -9.41 -19.08 -4.52
N ILE A 42 -10.60 -18.94 -5.10
CA ILE A 42 -10.93 -17.88 -6.04
C ILE A 42 -11.61 -16.79 -5.22
N TYR A 43 -11.32 -15.55 -5.50
CA TYR A 43 -11.97 -14.40 -4.89
C TYR A 43 -12.19 -13.30 -5.91
N GLY A 44 -13.06 -12.38 -5.59
CA GLY A 44 -13.30 -11.21 -6.42
C GLY A 44 -13.91 -10.07 -5.60
N ARG A 45 -13.88 -8.89 -6.17
CA ARG A 45 -14.53 -7.68 -5.69
C ARG A 45 -15.12 -6.98 -6.92
N LEU A 46 -16.40 -6.69 -6.88
CA LEU A 46 -17.03 -5.72 -7.76
C LEU A 46 -17.26 -4.44 -6.95
N ASP A 47 -16.74 -3.35 -7.44
CA ASP A 47 -16.88 -2.02 -6.84
C ASP A 47 -17.28 -1.03 -7.93
N ILE A 48 -18.57 -0.75 -7.97
CA ILE A 48 -19.20 0.07 -9.01
C ILE A 48 -19.89 1.23 -8.30
N ALA A 49 -19.67 2.44 -8.77
CA ALA A 49 -20.25 3.65 -8.23
C ALA A 49 -20.86 4.52 -9.30
N LEU A 50 -21.98 5.17 -8.98
CA LEU A 50 -22.45 6.35 -9.68
C LEU A 50 -21.71 7.55 -9.10
N SER A 51 -20.91 8.24 -9.90
CA SER A 51 -20.10 9.39 -9.53
C SER A 51 -20.59 10.63 -10.25
N SER A 52 -20.72 11.74 -9.53
CA SER A 52 -20.88 13.06 -10.11
C SER A 52 -19.67 13.91 -9.74
N GLU A 53 -19.03 14.49 -10.75
CA GLU A 53 -17.82 15.29 -10.60
C GLU A 53 -18.08 16.69 -11.16
N ASP A 54 -17.88 17.70 -10.34
CA ASP A 54 -17.92 19.09 -10.75
C ASP A 54 -16.51 19.54 -11.14
N THR A 55 -16.36 20.03 -12.34
CA THR A 55 -15.12 20.58 -12.88
C THR A 55 -15.33 22.02 -13.34
N SER A 56 -14.26 22.73 -13.65
CA SER A 56 -14.35 24.08 -14.23
C SER A 56 -15.12 24.13 -15.58
N SER A 57 -15.27 22.98 -16.24
CA SER A 57 -16.00 22.82 -17.51
C SER A 57 -17.44 22.34 -17.34
N GLY A 58 -17.91 22.10 -16.12
CA GLY A 58 -19.27 21.67 -15.80
C GLY A 58 -19.33 20.40 -14.96
N SER A 59 -20.55 19.97 -14.62
CA SER A 59 -20.80 18.72 -13.88
C SER A 59 -20.95 17.55 -14.85
N ASN A 60 -20.26 16.46 -14.56
CA ASN A 60 -20.37 15.19 -15.28
C ASN A 60 -20.79 14.07 -14.34
N THR A 61 -21.82 13.33 -14.74
CA THR A 61 -22.27 12.14 -13.99
C THR A 61 -21.94 10.90 -14.79
N ASP A 62 -21.28 9.95 -14.16
CA ASP A 62 -20.77 8.76 -14.81
C ASP A 62 -20.82 7.53 -13.87
N VAL A 63 -20.88 6.34 -14.47
CA VAL A 63 -20.77 5.07 -13.74
C VAL A 63 -19.32 4.61 -13.81
N LYS A 64 -18.67 4.46 -12.66
CA LYS A 64 -17.23 4.14 -12.57
C LYS A 64 -16.98 2.83 -11.83
N SER A 65 -16.00 2.08 -12.31
CA SER A 65 -15.44 0.92 -11.60
C SER A 65 -14.23 1.31 -10.76
N HIS A 66 -14.31 1.05 -9.45
CA HIS A 66 -13.24 1.35 -8.49
C HIS A 66 -12.40 0.11 -8.21
N ALA A 67 -11.47 -0.20 -9.15
CA ALA A 67 -10.56 -1.34 -9.04
C ALA A 67 -11.28 -2.67 -8.75
N SER A 68 -12.38 -2.94 -9.47
CA SER A 68 -12.99 -4.26 -9.52
C SER A 68 -11.96 -5.30 -9.92
N ARG A 69 -12.00 -6.50 -9.33
CA ARG A 69 -10.92 -7.47 -9.50
C ARG A 69 -11.36 -8.90 -9.31
N VAL A 70 -10.61 -9.81 -9.92
CA VAL A 70 -10.68 -11.25 -9.69
C VAL A 70 -9.28 -11.75 -9.35
N GLY A 71 -9.19 -12.77 -8.52
CA GLY A 71 -7.90 -13.34 -8.15
C GLY A 71 -7.98 -14.80 -7.72
N PHE A 72 -6.82 -15.43 -7.81
CA PHE A 72 -6.55 -16.79 -7.38
C PHE A 72 -5.44 -16.74 -6.35
N LYS A 73 -5.59 -17.45 -5.24
CA LYS A 73 -4.53 -17.58 -4.24
C LYS A 73 -4.58 -18.95 -3.60
N GLY A 74 -3.43 -19.40 -3.17
CA GLY A 74 -3.37 -20.69 -2.51
C GLY A 74 -2.11 -20.87 -1.69
N SER A 75 -2.12 -21.94 -0.93
CA SER A 75 -0.97 -22.43 -0.19
C SER A 75 -0.97 -23.96 -0.17
N GLN A 76 0.24 -24.52 -0.23
CA GLN A 76 0.47 -25.94 -0.05
C GLN A 76 1.51 -26.13 1.06
N THR A 77 1.10 -26.66 2.18
CA THR A 77 1.99 -26.93 3.32
C THR A 77 2.62 -28.29 3.18
N PHE A 78 3.92 -28.38 3.42
CA PHE A 78 4.73 -29.59 3.47
C PHE A 78 4.93 -30.04 4.92
N ASP A 79 5.31 -31.28 5.14
CA ASP A 79 5.44 -31.88 6.48
C ASP A 79 6.49 -31.21 7.37
N ASN A 80 7.48 -30.55 6.77
CA ASN A 80 8.48 -29.76 7.48
C ASN A 80 7.99 -28.38 7.98
N GLY A 81 6.67 -28.09 7.84
CA GLY A 81 6.06 -26.84 8.25
C GLY A 81 6.29 -25.65 7.30
N VAL A 82 6.98 -25.87 6.16
CA VAL A 82 7.10 -24.89 5.10
C VAL A 82 5.87 -24.97 4.19
N ALA A 83 5.37 -23.84 3.74
CA ALA A 83 4.28 -23.77 2.76
C ALA A 83 4.74 -23.04 1.50
N ALA A 84 4.47 -23.62 0.33
CA ALA A 84 4.46 -22.86 -0.91
C ALA A 84 3.21 -21.98 -0.93
N ILE A 85 3.35 -20.73 -1.37
CA ILE A 85 2.26 -19.76 -1.43
C ILE A 85 2.25 -19.10 -2.79
N TYR A 86 1.06 -18.74 -3.27
CA TYR A 86 0.92 -17.96 -4.48
C TYR A 86 -0.32 -17.07 -4.43
N GLN A 87 -0.28 -16.01 -5.22
CA GLN A 87 -1.41 -15.16 -5.54
C GLN A 87 -1.28 -14.68 -6.99
N TYR A 88 -2.41 -14.58 -7.69
CA TYR A 88 -2.53 -13.92 -8.97
C TYR A 88 -3.80 -13.08 -8.98
N GLU A 89 -3.69 -11.75 -9.10
CA GLU A 89 -4.80 -10.82 -9.04
C GLU A 89 -4.82 -9.94 -10.28
N LEU A 90 -5.99 -9.82 -10.88
CA LEU A 90 -6.25 -9.00 -12.06
C LEU A 90 -7.35 -7.98 -11.73
N GLN A 91 -7.06 -6.71 -11.98
CA GLN A 91 -8.11 -5.69 -12.04
C GLN A 91 -8.84 -5.82 -13.36
N THR A 92 -10.15 -5.67 -13.33
CA THR A 92 -11.05 -5.69 -14.48
C THR A 92 -11.92 -4.45 -14.46
N ASP A 93 -12.37 -4.02 -15.63
CA ASP A 93 -13.41 -3.03 -15.74
C ASP A 93 -14.67 -3.67 -16.32
N PRO A 94 -15.70 -3.92 -15.50
CA PRO A 94 -16.93 -4.58 -15.95
C PRO A 94 -17.95 -3.61 -16.56
N ILE A 95 -17.63 -2.30 -16.69
CA ILE A 95 -18.58 -1.27 -17.08
C ILE A 95 -18.36 -0.86 -18.54
N ASP A 96 -17.11 -0.53 -18.89
CA ASP A 96 -16.79 0.04 -20.21
C ASP A 96 -16.65 -1.02 -21.30
N GLY A 97 -16.84 -2.30 -20.97
CA GLY A 97 -16.74 -3.40 -21.95
C GLY A 97 -15.31 -3.61 -22.47
N ASP A 98 -14.33 -2.90 -21.91
CA ASP A 98 -12.93 -3.09 -22.26
C ASP A 98 -12.41 -4.38 -21.57
N PRO A 99 -11.96 -5.38 -22.34
CA PRO A 99 -11.45 -6.63 -21.79
C PRO A 99 -10.05 -6.48 -21.19
N THR A 100 -9.52 -5.27 -21.03
CA THR A 100 -8.17 -5.07 -20.48
C THR A 100 -8.10 -5.46 -19.01
N PHE A 101 -7.20 -6.42 -18.75
CA PHE A 101 -6.82 -6.79 -17.39
C PHE A 101 -5.55 -6.07 -16.99
N LYS A 102 -5.59 -5.38 -15.84
CA LYS A 102 -4.38 -4.79 -15.23
C LYS A 102 -3.88 -5.71 -14.13
N GLN A 103 -2.65 -6.15 -14.22
CA GLN A 103 -2.05 -7.00 -13.19
C GLN A 103 -1.93 -6.22 -11.87
N ARG A 104 -2.34 -6.88 -10.78
CA ARG A 104 -2.21 -6.41 -9.40
C ARG A 104 -1.23 -7.31 -8.65
N ASN A 105 -1.38 -7.47 -7.33
CA ASN A 105 -0.49 -8.29 -6.53
C ASN A 105 -0.48 -9.74 -7.03
N SER A 106 0.65 -10.15 -7.59
CA SER A 106 0.83 -11.47 -8.21
C SER A 106 2.22 -11.98 -7.87
N PHE A 107 2.30 -13.07 -7.14
CA PHE A 107 3.55 -13.60 -6.63
C PHE A 107 3.50 -15.10 -6.37
N VAL A 108 4.68 -15.71 -6.26
CA VAL A 108 4.92 -17.05 -5.75
C VAL A 108 6.00 -17.00 -4.68
N GLY A 109 5.91 -17.85 -3.66
CA GLY A 109 6.88 -17.81 -2.59
C GLY A 109 6.76 -18.96 -1.59
N LEU A 110 7.49 -18.81 -0.50
CA LEU A 110 7.54 -19.75 0.62
C LEU A 110 7.22 -19.04 1.93
N GLN A 111 6.59 -19.76 2.83
CA GLN A 111 6.28 -19.28 4.19
C GLN A 111 6.60 -20.38 5.19
N GLY A 112 7.17 -20.02 6.34
CA GLY A 112 7.54 -20.94 7.40
C GLY A 112 7.94 -20.21 8.68
N ALA A 113 8.70 -20.87 9.53
CA ALA A 113 9.24 -20.29 10.77
C ALA A 113 10.14 -19.06 10.51
N PHE A 114 10.76 -18.99 9.33
CA PHE A 114 11.57 -17.85 8.87
C PHE A 114 10.75 -16.63 8.42
N GLY A 115 9.42 -16.71 8.46
CA GLY A 115 8.52 -15.71 7.91
C GLY A 115 8.05 -16.07 6.51
N LYS A 116 7.95 -15.09 5.63
CA LYS A 116 7.46 -15.24 4.25
C LYS A 116 8.44 -14.60 3.27
N VAL A 117 8.82 -15.34 2.22
CA VAL A 117 9.60 -14.80 1.10
C VAL A 117 8.86 -15.07 -0.20
N PHE A 118 8.84 -14.10 -1.11
CA PHE A 118 8.16 -14.26 -2.40
C PHE A 118 8.75 -13.35 -3.47
N LEU A 119 8.50 -13.75 -4.74
CA LEU A 119 8.92 -13.03 -5.93
C LEU A 119 7.69 -12.73 -6.80
N GLY A 120 7.71 -11.62 -7.49
CA GLY A 120 6.66 -11.25 -8.44
C GLY A 120 6.36 -9.76 -8.50
N MET A 121 5.11 -9.40 -8.28
CA MET A 121 4.58 -8.04 -8.25
C MET A 121 3.75 -7.85 -6.98
N HIS A 122 4.04 -6.80 -6.20
CA HIS A 122 3.33 -6.55 -4.95
C HIS A 122 3.36 -5.05 -4.58
N ASP A 123 2.38 -4.65 -3.76
CA ASP A 123 2.42 -3.34 -3.11
C ASP A 123 3.67 -3.23 -2.25
N THR A 124 4.34 -2.07 -2.28
CA THR A 124 5.57 -1.84 -1.50
C THR A 124 5.28 -1.88 0.00
N PRO A 125 6.27 -2.22 0.84
CA PRO A 125 6.19 -2.05 2.29
C PRO A 125 5.68 -0.68 2.72
N THR A 126 6.13 0.40 2.09
CA THR A 126 5.67 1.78 2.35
C THR A 126 4.18 1.94 2.07
N LYS A 127 3.68 1.42 0.95
CA LYS A 127 2.24 1.44 0.69
C LYS A 127 1.46 0.62 1.73
N ILE A 128 1.95 -0.56 2.10
CA ILE A 128 1.29 -1.43 3.08
C ILE A 128 1.27 -0.80 4.48
N ALA A 129 2.30 0.00 4.82
CA ALA A 129 2.43 0.69 6.11
C ALA A 129 1.26 1.65 6.39
N GLN A 130 0.58 2.20 5.36
CA GLN A 130 -0.63 3.02 5.55
C GLN A 130 -1.75 2.28 6.30
N GLY A 131 -1.77 0.94 6.25
CA GLY A 131 -2.80 0.13 6.89
C GLY A 131 -4.21 0.40 6.36
N ASN A 132 -5.09 0.91 7.25
CA ASN A 132 -6.48 1.27 6.92
C ASN A 132 -6.74 2.77 7.14
N ILE A 133 -5.74 3.61 7.00
CA ILE A 133 -5.83 5.05 7.22
C ILE A 133 -6.52 5.71 6.03
N ASP A 134 -6.18 5.31 4.81
CA ASP A 134 -6.92 5.71 3.63
C ASP A 134 -8.32 5.09 3.64
N LEU A 135 -9.32 5.93 3.95
CA LEU A 135 -10.72 5.51 4.04
C LEU A 135 -11.44 5.53 2.69
N PHE A 136 -10.82 6.12 1.66
CA PHE A 136 -11.36 6.28 0.31
C PHE A 136 -10.48 5.64 -0.77
N ASN A 137 -9.65 4.66 -0.38
CA ASN A 137 -8.76 3.93 -1.27
C ASN A 137 -9.47 3.36 -2.51
N ASP A 138 -8.79 3.41 -3.65
CA ASP A 138 -9.28 3.06 -4.99
C ASP A 138 -10.39 4.02 -5.53
N THR A 139 -10.74 5.10 -4.83
CA THR A 139 -11.74 6.09 -5.29
C THR A 139 -11.08 7.43 -5.69
N ALA A 140 -11.87 8.41 -6.04
CA ALA A 140 -11.36 9.77 -6.31
C ALA A 140 -10.76 10.46 -5.07
N GLY A 141 -11.18 10.03 -3.86
CA GLY A 141 -10.62 10.46 -2.58
C GLY A 141 -9.40 9.67 -2.09
N ASP A 142 -8.75 8.89 -2.94
CA ASP A 142 -7.57 8.07 -2.63
C ASP A 142 -6.34 8.97 -2.37
N ILE A 143 -5.59 8.66 -1.32
CA ILE A 143 -4.39 9.42 -0.92
C ILE A 143 -3.27 9.42 -1.98
N LYS A 144 -3.27 8.47 -2.92
CA LYS A 144 -2.35 8.46 -4.07
C LYS A 144 -2.43 9.73 -4.92
N ASN A 145 -3.49 10.52 -4.75
CA ASN A 145 -3.68 11.79 -5.47
C ASN A 145 -2.89 12.94 -4.84
N ILE A 146 -2.46 12.77 -3.57
CA ILE A 146 -1.73 13.78 -2.81
C ILE A 146 -0.43 13.28 -2.18
N LEU A 147 -0.17 11.97 -2.16
CA LEU A 147 1.06 11.40 -1.59
C LEU A 147 1.77 10.47 -2.58
N TRP A 148 3.09 10.58 -2.64
CA TRP A 148 3.95 9.56 -3.26
C TRP A 148 3.97 8.26 -2.42
N GLY A 149 4.64 7.22 -2.90
CA GLY A 149 4.79 5.96 -2.14
C GLY A 149 3.60 5.01 -2.23
N GLU A 150 2.52 5.35 -2.98
CA GLU A 150 1.38 4.45 -3.23
C GLU A 150 1.67 3.45 -4.36
N ASN A 151 2.82 2.76 -4.26
CA ASN A 151 3.39 1.97 -5.33
C ASN A 151 3.01 0.49 -5.27
N ARG A 152 2.89 -0.11 -6.46
CA ARG A 152 2.94 -1.54 -6.70
C ARG A 152 4.07 -1.83 -7.65
N SER A 153 5.15 -2.43 -7.13
CA SER A 153 6.35 -2.69 -7.88
C SER A 153 6.33 -4.09 -8.48
N LYS A 154 6.83 -4.20 -9.70
CA LYS A 154 7.06 -5.45 -10.43
C LYS A 154 8.51 -5.90 -10.26
N LYS A 155 8.78 -7.17 -10.61
CA LYS A 155 10.13 -7.76 -10.52
C LYS A 155 10.74 -7.62 -9.12
N ILE A 156 9.95 -7.96 -8.09
CA ILE A 156 10.38 -7.82 -6.70
C ILE A 156 10.77 -9.16 -6.10
N ILE A 157 11.67 -9.08 -5.11
CA ILE A 157 11.84 -10.07 -4.07
C ILE A 157 11.51 -9.43 -2.74
N GLN A 158 10.61 -10.04 -1.96
CA GLN A 158 10.24 -9.52 -0.65
C GLN A 158 10.37 -10.60 0.42
N TRP A 159 10.90 -10.19 1.57
CA TRP A 159 10.84 -10.95 2.81
C TRP A 159 10.03 -10.20 3.85
N SER A 160 9.18 -10.96 4.60
CA SER A 160 8.46 -10.48 5.77
C SER A 160 8.82 -11.36 6.94
N SER A 161 9.30 -10.78 8.04
CA SER A 161 9.69 -11.54 9.23
C SER A 161 8.48 -12.28 9.85
N PRO A 162 8.73 -13.29 10.67
CA PRO A 162 7.73 -13.75 11.62
C PRO A 162 7.26 -12.60 12.51
N LYS A 163 6.01 -12.67 12.95
CA LYS A 163 5.48 -11.67 13.87
C LYS A 163 5.98 -11.94 15.30
N VAL A 164 6.76 -10.99 15.84
CA VAL A 164 7.31 -11.09 17.20
C VAL A 164 6.75 -9.96 18.06
N LYS A 165 6.00 -10.26 19.11
CA LYS A 165 5.37 -9.28 20.03
C LYS A 165 4.58 -8.17 19.31
N GLY A 166 4.00 -8.49 18.15
CA GLY A 166 3.25 -7.54 17.34
C GLY A 166 4.05 -6.91 16.20
N PHE A 167 5.37 -6.96 16.23
CA PHE A 167 6.25 -6.40 15.21
C PHE A 167 6.41 -7.35 14.03
N THR A 168 6.46 -6.77 12.84
CA THR A 168 6.82 -7.44 11.58
C THR A 168 7.72 -6.49 10.79
N LEU A 169 8.89 -6.97 10.38
CA LEU A 169 9.78 -6.29 9.46
C LEU A 169 9.49 -6.78 8.05
N ASN A 170 9.32 -5.88 7.11
CA ASN A 170 9.19 -6.17 5.67
C ASN A 170 10.34 -5.54 4.93
N VAL A 171 10.96 -6.28 4.04
CA VAL A 171 12.07 -5.82 3.19
C VAL A 171 11.80 -6.28 1.77
N MET A 172 11.75 -5.35 0.83
CA MET A 172 11.54 -5.59 -0.60
C MET A 172 12.72 -5.03 -1.39
N GLY A 173 13.32 -5.84 -2.24
CA GLY A 173 14.20 -5.40 -3.31
C GLY A 173 13.43 -5.37 -4.64
N ILE A 174 13.68 -4.35 -5.46
CA ILE A 174 13.06 -4.15 -6.76
C ILE A 174 14.15 -4.24 -7.82
N VAL A 175 14.03 -5.19 -8.74
CA VAL A 175 15.03 -5.47 -9.78
C VAL A 175 14.51 -4.90 -11.09
N GLU A 176 14.76 -3.61 -11.35
CA GLU A 176 14.32 -3.01 -12.62
C GLU A 176 15.40 -2.99 -13.70
N LYS A 177 16.65 -2.68 -13.34
CA LYS A 177 17.82 -2.70 -14.24
C LYS A 177 19.07 -3.10 -13.46
N ALA A 178 20.10 -3.55 -14.15
CA ALA A 178 21.33 -4.06 -13.56
C ALA A 178 22.10 -3.03 -12.71
N ASP A 179 21.88 -1.73 -12.94
CA ASP A 179 22.63 -0.64 -12.31
C ASP A 179 21.81 0.21 -11.33
N GLU A 180 20.50 -0.07 -11.15
CA GLU A 180 19.62 0.68 -10.28
C GLU A 180 18.87 -0.29 -9.34
N GLU A 181 19.33 -0.41 -8.09
CA GLU A 181 18.68 -1.22 -7.06
C GLU A 181 17.77 -0.35 -6.20
N ALA A 182 16.46 -0.45 -6.42
CA ALA A 182 15.48 0.17 -5.57
C ALA A 182 15.07 -0.79 -4.45
N PHE A 183 14.78 -0.25 -3.26
CA PHE A 183 14.26 -1.06 -2.16
C PHE A 183 13.19 -0.33 -1.35
N SER A 184 12.36 -1.11 -0.67
CA SER A 184 11.37 -0.61 0.28
C SER A 184 11.41 -1.43 1.56
N VAL A 185 11.35 -0.77 2.71
CA VAL A 185 11.40 -1.41 4.03
C VAL A 185 10.30 -0.84 4.90
N SER A 186 9.64 -1.67 5.72
CA SER A 186 8.77 -1.20 6.79
C SER A 186 8.93 -2.00 8.07
N LEU A 187 8.81 -1.33 9.21
CA LEU A 187 8.63 -1.95 10.51
C LEU A 187 7.20 -1.63 10.98
N ASP A 188 6.39 -2.66 11.06
CA ASP A 188 4.98 -2.57 11.46
C ASP A 188 4.80 -3.16 12.86
N TRP A 189 4.08 -2.46 13.73
CA TRP A 189 3.54 -3.00 14.96
C TRP A 189 2.01 -3.07 14.90
N LYS A 190 1.45 -4.26 15.08
CA LYS A 190 0.00 -4.50 15.15
C LYS A 190 -0.34 -5.20 16.45
N GLY A 191 -1.05 -4.48 17.32
CA GLY A 191 -1.39 -4.93 18.66
C GLY A 191 -2.75 -4.41 19.13
N LYS A 192 -2.92 -4.37 20.44
CA LYS A 192 -4.09 -3.77 21.10
C LYS A 192 -3.65 -2.73 22.13
N ILE A 193 -4.28 -1.57 22.11
CA ILE A 193 -4.17 -0.53 23.13
C ILE A 193 -5.58 -0.31 23.70
N GLY A 194 -5.72 -0.40 25.02
CA GLY A 194 -7.04 -0.31 25.66
C GLY A 194 -8.06 -1.35 25.14
N GLY A 195 -7.58 -2.56 24.77
CA GLY A 195 -8.43 -3.62 24.21
C GLY A 195 -8.79 -3.45 22.72
N ASN A 196 -8.46 -2.33 22.09
CA ASN A 196 -8.77 -2.02 20.69
C ASN A 196 -7.56 -2.19 19.78
N LYS A 197 -7.80 -2.65 18.53
CA LYS A 197 -6.74 -2.89 17.55
C LYS A 197 -6.07 -1.58 17.15
N SER A 198 -4.75 -1.52 17.29
CA SER A 198 -3.90 -0.40 16.91
C SER A 198 -2.84 -0.87 15.92
N HIS A 199 -2.37 0.04 15.08
CA HIS A 199 -1.29 -0.19 14.12
C HIS A 199 -0.38 1.04 14.13
N PHE A 200 0.92 0.80 14.17
CA PHE A 200 1.96 1.81 13.99
C PHE A 200 2.95 1.26 12.97
N ALA A 201 3.41 2.10 12.07
CA ALA A 201 4.41 1.72 11.10
C ALA A 201 5.36 2.88 10.82
N VAL A 202 6.60 2.52 10.54
CA VAL A 202 7.59 3.38 9.90
C VAL A 202 8.08 2.66 8.67
N SER A 203 8.24 3.39 7.56
CA SER A 203 8.72 2.82 6.32
C SER A 203 9.64 3.77 5.59
N PHE A 204 10.47 3.19 4.74
CA PHE A 204 11.43 3.87 3.91
C PHE A 204 11.51 3.21 2.53
N ASP A 205 11.39 4.02 1.49
CA ASP A 205 11.66 3.66 0.09
C ASP A 205 12.97 4.31 -0.33
N SER A 206 13.78 3.63 -1.10
CA SER A 206 14.95 4.20 -1.76
C SER A 206 14.91 3.90 -3.24
N GLU A 207 15.01 4.95 -4.04
CA GLU A 207 15.00 4.91 -5.52
C GLU A 207 13.79 4.14 -6.09
N VAL A 208 12.64 4.13 -5.38
CA VAL A 208 11.46 3.38 -5.84
C VAL A 208 10.81 4.08 -7.03
N PRO A 209 10.67 3.39 -8.18
CA PRO A 209 10.15 4.01 -9.39
C PRO A 209 8.65 4.31 -9.28
N GLN A 210 8.26 5.55 -9.60
CA GLN A 210 6.87 6.00 -9.68
C GLN A 210 6.70 7.07 -10.77
N LYS A 211 5.78 6.86 -11.70
CA LYS A 211 5.43 7.81 -12.79
C LYS A 211 6.64 8.34 -13.59
N GLY A 212 7.68 7.53 -13.76
CA GLY A 212 8.89 7.89 -14.51
C GLY A 212 9.98 8.59 -13.70
N TYR A 213 9.80 8.75 -12.41
CA TYR A 213 10.78 9.26 -11.44
C TYR A 213 11.15 8.18 -10.43
N PHE A 214 12.21 8.40 -9.68
CA PHE A 214 12.67 7.53 -8.60
C PHE A 214 12.61 8.30 -7.29
N PHE A 215 11.94 7.75 -6.29
CA PHE A 215 11.68 8.44 -5.04
C PHE A 215 12.33 7.74 -3.86
N ASP A 216 12.95 8.55 -3.01
CA ASP A 216 13.20 8.23 -1.62
C ASP A 216 12.00 8.74 -0.81
N THR A 217 11.40 7.88 0.00
CA THR A 217 10.20 8.22 0.76
C THR A 217 10.32 7.72 2.19
N THR A 218 10.13 8.60 3.16
CA THR A 218 9.98 8.24 4.58
C THR A 218 8.53 8.45 5.00
N ARG A 219 7.90 7.43 5.59
CA ARG A 219 6.51 7.49 6.04
C ARG A 219 6.37 6.99 7.47
N PHE A 220 5.60 7.73 8.26
CA PHE A 220 5.06 7.30 9.55
C PHE A 220 3.55 7.14 9.44
N ALA A 221 3.02 6.03 9.96
CA ALA A 221 1.60 5.74 9.92
C ALA A 221 1.11 5.22 11.27
N ALA A 222 -0.03 5.73 11.74
CA ALA A 222 -0.62 5.31 13.00
C ALA A 222 -2.13 5.17 12.89
N THR A 223 -2.67 4.03 13.37
CA THR A 223 -4.11 3.84 13.60
C THR A 223 -4.33 3.67 15.09
N ILE A 224 -5.05 4.63 15.69
CA ILE A 224 -5.23 4.77 17.13
C ILE A 224 -6.73 4.76 17.44
N PRO A 225 -7.23 3.80 18.23
CA PRO A 225 -8.60 3.83 18.73
C PRO A 225 -8.71 4.91 19.80
N LEU A 226 -9.63 5.85 19.62
CA LEU A 226 -9.98 6.90 20.60
C LEU A 226 -11.12 6.46 21.53
N GLY A 227 -11.25 5.16 21.80
CA GLY A 227 -12.40 4.54 22.44
C GLY A 227 -13.42 4.01 21.42
N LYS A 228 -14.42 3.24 21.89
CA LYS A 228 -15.53 2.85 21.03
C LYS A 228 -16.49 4.03 20.89
N PRO A 229 -16.90 4.41 19.68
CA PRO A 229 -16.74 3.71 18.39
C PRO A 229 -15.68 4.31 17.46
N LEU A 230 -14.82 5.23 17.94
CA LEU A 230 -13.98 6.10 17.10
C LEU A 230 -12.57 5.55 16.90
N THR A 231 -12.04 5.71 15.68
CA THR A 231 -10.66 5.38 15.33
C THR A 231 -10.04 6.55 14.54
N LEU A 232 -8.88 7.01 14.98
CA LEU A 232 -8.04 7.99 14.31
C LEU A 232 -7.00 7.28 13.47
N GLY A 233 -6.78 7.74 12.26
CA GLY A 233 -5.65 7.40 11.40
C GLY A 233 -4.81 8.64 11.12
N VAL A 234 -3.49 8.50 11.11
CA VAL A 234 -2.55 9.57 10.80
C VAL A 234 -1.44 9.00 9.91
N ILE A 235 -1.11 9.71 8.83
CA ILE A 235 0.10 9.53 8.04
C ILE A 235 0.84 10.85 8.06
N TRP A 236 2.17 10.78 8.18
CA TRP A 236 3.10 11.85 7.85
C TRP A 236 4.16 11.26 6.93
N GLN A 237 4.59 12.03 5.94
CA GLN A 237 5.49 11.56 4.90
C GLN A 237 6.35 12.69 4.37
N GLU A 238 7.59 12.35 4.07
CA GLU A 238 8.50 13.12 3.22
C GLU A 238 8.89 12.26 2.02
N SER A 239 9.00 12.87 0.85
CA SER A 239 9.40 12.21 -0.39
C SER A 239 10.26 13.13 -1.22
N GLU A 240 11.39 12.63 -1.68
CA GLU A 240 12.31 13.34 -2.56
C GLU A 240 12.57 12.51 -3.82
N ASP A 241 12.48 13.13 -4.98
CA ASP A 241 12.90 12.54 -6.23
C ASP A 241 14.42 12.63 -6.39
N THR A 242 15.06 11.55 -6.79
CA THR A 242 16.53 11.46 -6.92
C THR A 242 17.13 12.46 -7.92
N SER A 243 16.32 13.06 -8.79
CA SER A 243 16.74 14.15 -9.68
C SER A 243 16.67 15.53 -9.02
N GLY A 244 16.08 15.65 -7.81
CA GLY A 244 15.88 16.89 -7.10
C GLY A 244 14.78 17.79 -7.70
N LYS A 245 13.90 17.23 -8.52
CA LYS A 245 12.79 17.96 -9.13
C LYS A 245 11.58 18.10 -8.22
N TYR A 246 11.35 17.08 -7.39
CA TYR A 246 10.28 16.98 -6.42
C TYR A 246 10.86 16.74 -5.04
N ASP A 247 10.51 17.62 -4.12
CA ASP A 247 10.83 17.54 -2.69
C ASP A 247 9.50 17.87 -2.00
N ASP A 248 8.81 16.83 -1.56
CA ASP A 248 7.42 16.92 -1.15
C ASP A 248 7.25 16.37 0.26
N ASP A 249 6.58 17.11 1.10
CA ASP A 249 6.07 16.61 2.36
C ASP A 249 4.53 16.62 2.39
N GLY A 250 3.96 15.82 3.26
CA GLY A 250 2.53 15.76 3.38
C GLY A 250 2.03 14.92 4.54
N TYR A 251 0.77 15.11 4.86
CA TYR A 251 0.09 14.37 5.91
C TYR A 251 -1.34 14.00 5.54
N VAL A 252 -1.85 13.00 6.20
CA VAL A 252 -3.26 12.59 6.14
C VAL A 252 -3.76 12.31 7.54
N ILE A 253 -4.94 12.83 7.85
CA ILE A 253 -5.70 12.54 9.07
C ILE A 253 -7.03 11.92 8.66
N SER A 254 -7.38 10.80 9.27
CA SER A 254 -8.65 10.13 9.00
C SER A 254 -9.38 9.77 10.29
N LEU A 255 -10.71 9.88 10.26
CA LEU A 255 -11.60 9.52 11.34
C LEU A 255 -12.63 8.50 10.86
N LYS A 256 -12.71 7.39 11.55
CA LYS A 256 -13.69 6.34 11.29
C LYS A 256 -14.50 6.06 12.53
N MET A 257 -15.83 6.22 12.44
CA MET A 257 -16.74 6.04 13.54
C MET A 257 -17.79 4.98 13.23
N LYS A 258 -17.82 3.90 14.03
CA LYS A 258 -18.83 2.83 13.92
C LYS A 258 -20.08 3.22 14.69
N MET A 259 -21.07 3.78 14.02
CA MET A 259 -22.34 4.17 14.62
C MET A 259 -23.19 2.97 15.03
N SER A 260 -23.11 1.88 14.27
CA SER A 260 -23.86 0.65 14.52
C SER A 260 -23.14 -0.57 13.91
N LYS A 261 -23.77 -1.76 13.99
CA LYS A 261 -23.29 -2.97 13.28
C LYS A 261 -23.35 -2.83 11.74
N LYS A 262 -24.15 -1.88 11.24
CA LYS A 262 -24.37 -1.66 9.82
C LYS A 262 -23.75 -0.35 9.31
N ILE A 263 -23.65 0.70 10.11
CA ILE A 263 -23.26 2.04 9.66
C ILE A 263 -21.88 2.38 10.20
N THR A 264 -21.00 2.82 9.32
CA THR A 264 -19.69 3.40 9.64
C THR A 264 -19.55 4.75 8.94
N LEU A 265 -19.34 5.81 9.70
CA LEU A 265 -18.99 7.13 9.16
C LEU A 265 -17.48 7.23 8.94
N LYS A 266 -17.09 7.99 7.93
CA LYS A 266 -15.71 8.22 7.49
C LYS A 266 -15.50 9.69 7.20
N ALA A 267 -14.38 10.24 7.68
CA ALA A 267 -13.88 11.54 7.28
C ALA A 267 -12.37 11.45 7.10
N MET A 268 -11.82 12.14 6.12
CA MET A 268 -10.40 12.19 5.83
C MET A 268 -10.03 13.57 5.32
N TYR A 269 -8.91 14.07 5.79
CA TYR A 269 -8.26 15.27 5.30
C TYR A 269 -6.78 14.95 5.04
N GLY A 270 -6.23 15.49 3.98
CA GLY A 270 -4.81 15.39 3.68
C GLY A 270 -4.34 16.60 2.91
N GLU A 271 -3.06 16.91 3.07
CA GLU A 271 -2.39 18.01 2.40
C GLU A 271 -0.97 17.58 2.07
N SER A 272 -0.45 18.02 0.93
CA SER A 272 0.94 17.80 0.54
C SER A 272 1.38 18.74 -0.56
N ASP A 273 2.70 18.85 -0.74
CA ASP A 273 3.32 19.60 -1.83
C ASP A 273 3.54 18.77 -3.10
N MET A 274 3.05 17.53 -3.15
CA MET A 274 3.23 16.56 -4.24
C MET A 274 2.84 17.12 -5.62
N VAL A 275 1.89 18.00 -5.66
CA VAL A 275 1.46 18.69 -6.87
C VAL A 275 1.93 20.12 -6.76
N LYS A 276 2.65 20.66 -7.76
CA LYS A 276 3.15 22.05 -7.78
C LYS A 276 2.10 23.13 -7.42
N ALA A 277 0.86 22.76 -7.32
CA ALA A 277 -0.27 23.59 -6.97
C ALA A 277 -0.83 23.32 -5.56
N GLY A 278 -0.06 22.68 -4.67
CA GLY A 278 -0.59 22.19 -3.40
C GLY A 278 -1.64 21.07 -3.60
N GLY A 279 -1.53 20.01 -2.82
CA GLY A 279 -2.49 18.91 -2.85
C GLY A 279 -3.33 18.91 -1.60
N GLU A 280 -4.54 19.41 -1.64
CA GLU A 280 -5.49 19.29 -0.54
C GLU A 280 -6.58 18.28 -0.91
N LEU A 281 -6.90 17.39 0.00
CA LEU A 281 -7.92 16.36 -0.17
C LEU A 281 -8.80 16.30 1.07
N THR A 282 -10.09 16.56 0.91
CA THR A 282 -11.10 16.37 1.95
C THR A 282 -12.12 15.35 1.50
N GLY A 283 -12.38 14.33 2.32
CA GLY A 283 -13.38 13.30 2.05
C GLY A 283 -14.31 13.08 3.23
N ILE A 284 -15.60 12.98 2.98
CA ILE A 284 -16.62 12.61 3.97
C ILE A 284 -17.54 11.56 3.35
N GLY A 285 -17.88 10.53 4.11
CA GLY A 285 -18.76 9.48 3.61
C GLY A 285 -19.22 8.50 4.67
N PHE A 286 -19.99 7.53 4.23
CA PHE A 286 -20.41 6.43 5.09
C PHE A 286 -20.46 5.12 4.32
N ASP A 287 -20.27 4.04 5.08
CA ASP A 287 -20.49 2.67 4.62
C ASP A 287 -21.78 2.13 5.26
N TYR A 288 -22.66 1.57 4.45
CA TYR A 288 -23.85 0.82 4.92
C TYR A 288 -23.72 -0.64 4.55
N LYS A 289 -23.58 -1.50 5.56
CA LYS A 289 -23.50 -2.95 5.37
C LYS A 289 -24.89 -3.53 5.16
N ILE A 290 -25.20 -3.91 3.95
CA ILE A 290 -26.47 -4.54 3.58
C ILE A 290 -26.47 -6.00 4.05
N ALA A 291 -25.45 -6.76 3.65
CA ALA A 291 -25.25 -8.17 3.99
C ALA A 291 -23.75 -8.52 3.98
N LYS A 292 -23.38 -9.76 4.27
CA LYS A 292 -22.08 -10.29 3.88
C LYS A 292 -22.22 -10.91 2.49
N PRO A 293 -21.48 -10.50 1.47
CA PRO A 293 -20.39 -9.54 1.39
C PRO A 293 -20.78 -8.18 0.80
N LEU A 294 -22.04 -7.76 0.84
CA LEU A 294 -22.57 -6.58 0.15
C LEU A 294 -22.58 -5.35 1.05
N LYS A 295 -21.99 -4.25 0.54
CA LYS A 295 -21.93 -2.95 1.19
C LYS A 295 -22.28 -1.84 0.19
N ALA A 296 -23.11 -0.88 0.59
CA ALA A 296 -23.29 0.38 -0.09
C ALA A 296 -22.32 1.41 0.53
N VAL A 297 -21.74 2.24 -0.31
CA VAL A 297 -20.81 3.32 0.09
C VAL A 297 -21.32 4.61 -0.53
N SER A 298 -21.40 5.67 0.27
CA SER A 298 -21.61 7.02 -0.23
C SER A 298 -20.50 7.90 0.30
N TYR A 299 -19.97 8.78 -0.53
CA TYR A 299 -18.96 9.75 -0.13
C TYR A 299 -19.02 10.97 -1.02
N THR A 300 -18.53 12.09 -0.49
CA THR A 300 -18.16 13.28 -1.25
C THR A 300 -16.69 13.58 -0.97
N HIS A 301 -16.01 14.17 -1.94
CA HIS A 301 -14.64 14.63 -1.78
C HIS A 301 -14.49 15.99 -2.42
N LEU A 302 -13.61 16.79 -1.84
CA LEU A 302 -13.12 18.05 -2.42
C LEU A 302 -11.63 17.87 -2.62
N ARG A 303 -11.14 18.32 -3.75
CA ARG A 303 -9.72 18.43 -4.05
C ARG A 303 -9.46 19.87 -4.45
N ALA A 304 -8.78 20.62 -3.61
CA ALA A 304 -8.30 21.95 -3.95
C ALA A 304 -7.00 21.80 -4.75
N HIS A 305 -6.94 22.52 -5.88
CA HIS A 305 -5.71 22.85 -6.57
C HIS A 305 -5.51 24.34 -6.39
N GLU A 306 -4.40 24.74 -5.81
CA GLU A 306 -4.02 26.16 -5.93
C GLU A 306 -3.87 26.48 -7.42
N THR A 307 -4.67 27.46 -7.88
CA THR A 307 -4.47 28.04 -9.19
C THR A 307 -3.12 28.75 -9.15
N ALA A 308 -2.15 28.26 -9.92
CA ALA A 308 -0.91 28.98 -10.12
C ALA A 308 -1.24 30.37 -10.65
N TYR A 309 -1.04 31.39 -9.85
CA TYR A 309 -0.97 32.75 -10.35
C TYR A 309 0.29 32.83 -11.21
N TYR A 310 0.11 33.10 -12.48
CA TYR A 310 1.17 33.41 -13.44
C TYR A 310 1.85 34.75 -13.09
#